data_a07d90ddec712503b639d86bbcd0c395
#
_entry.id   a07d90ddec712503b639d86bbcd0c395
#
_cell.length_a   1.000
_cell.length_b   1.000
_cell.length_c   1.000
_cell.angle_alpha   90.00
_cell.angle_beta   90.00
_cell.angle_gamma   90.00
#
_symmetry.space_group_name_H-M   'P 1'
#
loop_
_entity.id
_entity.type
_entity.pdbx_description
1 polymer ?
#
loop_
_entity_poly.entity_id
_entity_poly.type
_entity_poly.pdbx_seq_one_letter_code
_entity_poly.pdbx_strand_id
1 'polypeptide(L)'
;MTALPADDPASDGGMPRNVESPTRNRPHRGRRPGNPDTRSHIAHVASRLFLRDGFHRTSLRAVAREAEVDPALVHHYFSSKENLFFASMEIGIDPDKVFKHATELGTSALGRRLASLIVRIWESSTGEGILNSFLDAPGTIQLYGSVVERQMGRAFDLFFPGRTAAKLEALAQVQAIVSGMVLTRYALRLKAATSLSSAQAIRMYGDLIQSVIDRTV
;
A
#
# COMPACT_ATOMS: atom_id res chain seq x y z
N MET A 1 65.89 -43.46 63.83
CA MET A 1 66.48 -44.68 63.31
C MET A 1 65.76 -45.03 62.05
N THR A 2 66.38 -44.75 60.94
CA THR A 2 66.74 -45.72 59.89
C THR A 2 65.51 -46.06 59.06
N ALA A 3 65.44 -45.98 57.81
CA ALA A 3 66.24 -45.77 56.66
C ALA A 3 65.27 -45.75 55.47
N LEU A 4 65.58 -44.99 54.48
CA LEU A 4 65.19 -45.20 53.07
C LEU A 4 65.83 -46.53 52.55
N PRO A 5 65.46 -47.07 51.38
CA PRO A 5 65.41 -46.37 50.09
C PRO A 5 64.40 -46.93 49.06
N ALA A 6 64.25 -46.16 47.97
CA ALA A 6 64.34 -46.42 46.51
C ALA A 6 63.41 -47.44 45.87
N ASP A 7 62.68 -47.12 44.81
CA ASP A 7 63.04 -47.06 43.38
C ASP A 7 61.86 -46.74 42.50
N ASP A 8 62.08 -45.88 41.57
CA ASP A 8 61.35 -45.66 40.33
C ASP A 8 61.61 -46.82 39.34
N PRO A 9 60.84 -47.15 38.28
CA PRO A 9 60.44 -46.26 37.23
C PRO A 9 59.20 -46.68 36.37
N ALA A 10 58.92 -45.79 35.49
CA ALA A 10 58.38 -45.96 34.12
C ALA A 10 56.89 -45.82 33.88
N SER A 11 56.59 -44.70 33.19
CA SER A 11 55.83 -44.48 31.94
C SER A 11 54.47 -45.14 31.77
N ASP A 12 53.46 -44.38 31.62
CA ASP A 12 52.82 -44.31 30.31
C ASP A 12 51.83 -43.18 30.22
N GLY A 13 51.71 -42.62 29.03
CA GLY A 13 50.95 -41.43 28.71
C GLY A 13 49.44 -41.64 28.73
N GLY A 14 48.76 -40.64 29.27
CA GLY A 14 47.30 -40.51 29.19
C GLY A 14 46.96 -39.06 29.05
N MET A 15 46.75 -38.60 27.84
CA MET A 15 46.23 -37.27 27.50
C MET A 15 44.92 -36.98 28.21
N PRO A 16 44.68 -35.73 28.67
CA PRO A 16 43.40 -35.33 29.15
C PRO A 16 42.41 -35.21 27.97
N ARG A 17 41.36 -35.98 28.01
CA ARG A 17 40.23 -35.84 27.08
C ARG A 17 39.58 -34.49 27.30
N ASN A 18 39.76 -33.63 26.32
CA ASN A 18 39.05 -32.35 26.14
C ASN A 18 37.58 -32.69 25.90
N VAL A 19 36.73 -32.47 26.88
CA VAL A 19 35.29 -32.57 26.74
C VAL A 19 34.83 -31.29 26.06
N GLU A 20 34.82 -31.33 24.74
CA GLU A 20 34.14 -30.29 23.94
C GLU A 20 32.65 -30.33 24.24
N SER A 21 32.18 -29.30 24.94
CA SER A 21 30.77 -29.01 25.04
C SER A 21 30.22 -28.67 23.64
N PRO A 22 29.12 -29.25 23.16
CA PRO A 22 28.54 -28.88 21.90
C PRO A 22 27.99 -27.47 22.02
N THR A 23 28.67 -26.50 21.44
CA THR A 23 28.14 -25.18 21.15
C THR A 23 26.88 -25.38 20.29
N ARG A 24 25.71 -25.21 20.91
CA ARG A 24 24.44 -25.09 20.20
C ARG A 24 24.56 -23.91 19.26
N ASN A 25 24.88 -24.22 18.02
CA ASN A 25 24.79 -23.30 16.89
C ASN A 25 23.29 -22.95 16.71
N ARG A 26 22.84 -21.90 17.39
CA ARG A 26 21.54 -21.30 17.09
C ARG A 26 21.65 -20.74 15.69
N PRO A 27 20.83 -21.20 14.72
CA PRO A 27 20.84 -20.58 13.41
C PRO A 27 20.46 -19.12 13.60
N HIS A 28 21.38 -18.20 13.34
CA HIS A 28 21.07 -16.81 13.09
C HIS A 28 20.01 -16.81 11.99
N ARG A 29 18.76 -16.52 12.35
CA ARG A 29 17.73 -16.20 11.40
C ARG A 29 18.20 -14.96 10.66
N GLY A 30 18.89 -15.20 9.55
CA GLY A 30 19.32 -14.17 8.63
C GLY A 30 18.10 -13.32 8.27
N ARG A 31 18.27 -12.02 8.40
CA ARG A 31 17.35 -10.97 7.98
C ARG A 31 16.97 -11.25 6.52
N ARG A 32 15.80 -11.87 6.29
CA ARG A 32 15.25 -11.97 4.93
C ARG A 32 15.04 -10.55 4.42
N PRO A 33 15.58 -10.17 3.25
CA PRO A 33 15.23 -8.93 2.60
C PRO A 33 13.70 -8.91 2.49
N GLY A 34 13.08 -7.76 2.79
CA GLY A 34 11.63 -7.64 2.76
C GLY A 34 11.09 -8.12 1.42
N ASN A 35 10.34 -9.22 1.46
CA ASN A 35 9.73 -9.79 0.28
C ASN A 35 8.58 -8.87 -0.16
N PRO A 36 8.49 -8.46 -1.44
CA PRO A 36 7.33 -7.72 -1.97
C PRO A 36 5.99 -8.41 -1.64
N ASP A 37 5.99 -9.72 -1.50
CA ASP A 37 4.87 -10.54 -1.07
C ASP A 37 4.41 -10.20 0.36
N THR A 38 5.34 -9.95 1.30
CA THR A 38 5.01 -9.59 2.69
C THR A 38 4.34 -8.22 2.77
N ARG A 39 4.80 -7.22 2.00
CA ARG A 39 4.16 -5.89 1.94
C ARG A 39 2.73 -6.00 1.43
N SER A 40 2.53 -6.73 0.36
CA SER A 40 1.21 -6.97 -0.24
C SER A 40 0.29 -7.75 0.70
N HIS A 41 0.81 -8.75 1.40
CA HIS A 41 0.07 -9.52 2.39
C HIS A 41 -0.42 -8.63 3.54
N ILE A 42 0.46 -7.80 4.13
CA ILE A 42 0.08 -6.86 5.20
C ILE A 42 -0.99 -5.88 4.71
N ALA A 43 -0.83 -5.31 3.51
CA ALA A 43 -1.79 -4.39 2.93
C ALA A 43 -3.16 -5.07 2.69
N HIS A 44 -3.17 -6.32 2.24
CA HIS A 44 -4.40 -7.11 2.05
C HIS A 44 -5.14 -7.37 3.37
N VAL A 45 -4.41 -7.76 4.42
CA VAL A 45 -4.97 -7.94 5.76
C VAL A 45 -5.52 -6.62 6.30
N ALA A 46 -4.77 -5.52 6.12
CA ALA A 46 -5.18 -4.19 6.54
C ALA A 46 -6.48 -3.75 5.83
N SER A 47 -6.62 -4.02 4.53
CA SER A 47 -7.84 -3.74 3.77
C SER A 47 -9.06 -4.37 4.44
N ARG A 48 -9.00 -5.67 4.74
CA ARG A 48 -10.10 -6.39 5.41
C ARG A 48 -10.45 -5.80 6.77
N LEU A 49 -9.43 -5.44 7.57
CA LEU A 49 -9.64 -4.84 8.89
C LEU A 49 -10.23 -3.43 8.79
N PHE A 50 -9.75 -2.61 7.88
CA PHE A 50 -10.32 -1.28 7.66
C PHE A 50 -11.75 -1.34 7.14
N LEU A 51 -12.07 -2.31 6.27
CA LEU A 51 -13.44 -2.53 5.79
C LEU A 51 -14.39 -2.99 6.89
N ARG A 52 -13.92 -3.90 7.77
CA ARG A 52 -14.74 -4.48 8.85
C ARG A 52 -14.91 -3.54 10.03
N ASP A 53 -13.82 -2.94 10.48
CA ASP A 53 -13.74 -2.22 11.77
C ASP A 53 -13.69 -0.69 11.60
N GLY A 54 -13.47 -0.20 10.38
CA GLY A 54 -13.24 1.21 10.07
C GLY A 54 -11.82 1.67 10.38
N PHE A 55 -11.45 2.84 9.83
CA PHE A 55 -10.09 3.38 9.98
C PHE A 55 -9.72 3.60 11.46
N HIS A 56 -10.58 4.25 12.25
CA HIS A 56 -10.23 4.65 13.61
C HIS A 56 -10.01 3.47 14.56
N ARG A 57 -10.80 2.41 14.44
CA ARG A 57 -10.73 1.22 15.32
C ARG A 57 -9.64 0.24 14.94
N THR A 58 -9.13 0.30 13.71
CA THR A 58 -8.01 -0.54 13.27
C THR A 58 -6.69 0.05 13.76
N SER A 59 -5.82 -0.74 14.36
CA SER A 59 -4.47 -0.33 14.76
C SER A 59 -3.40 -1.10 13.99
N LEU A 60 -2.19 -0.50 13.83
CA LEU A 60 -1.05 -1.20 13.20
C LEU A 60 -0.70 -2.50 13.92
N ARG A 61 -0.88 -2.56 15.25
CA ARG A 61 -0.68 -3.78 16.03
C ARG A 61 -1.75 -4.84 15.74
N ALA A 62 -3.00 -4.43 15.54
CA ALA A 62 -4.06 -5.35 15.14
C ALA A 62 -3.80 -5.95 13.76
N VAL A 63 -3.34 -5.13 12.82
CA VAL A 63 -2.93 -5.58 11.47
C VAL A 63 -1.75 -6.54 11.56
N ALA A 64 -0.71 -6.22 12.33
CA ALA A 64 0.45 -7.07 12.51
C ALA A 64 0.08 -8.45 13.06
N ARG A 65 -0.80 -8.49 14.07
CA ARG A 65 -1.30 -9.73 14.67
C ARG A 65 -2.09 -10.56 13.66
N GLU A 66 -3.00 -9.95 12.92
CA GLU A 66 -3.84 -10.65 11.92
C GLU A 66 -3.03 -11.10 10.71
N ALA A 67 -1.98 -10.36 10.34
CA ALA A 67 -1.04 -10.71 9.27
C ALA A 67 0.05 -11.68 9.72
N GLU A 68 0.07 -12.08 11.00
CA GLU A 68 1.10 -12.95 11.59
C GLU A 68 2.54 -12.44 11.37
N VAL A 69 2.72 -11.12 11.46
CA VAL A 69 4.03 -10.47 11.29
C VAL A 69 4.42 -9.66 12.52
N ASP A 70 5.72 -9.37 12.65
CA ASP A 70 6.20 -8.46 13.68
C ASP A 70 5.66 -7.04 13.44
N PRO A 71 5.12 -6.33 14.47
CA PRO A 71 4.68 -4.94 14.35
C PRO A 71 5.74 -3.99 13.79
N ALA A 72 7.02 -4.25 14.07
CA ALA A 72 8.13 -3.48 13.51
C ALA A 72 8.19 -3.61 11.98
N LEU A 73 7.78 -4.75 11.43
CA LEU A 73 7.75 -4.98 9.99
C LEU A 73 6.64 -4.15 9.32
N VAL A 74 5.47 -4.04 9.97
CA VAL A 74 4.39 -3.16 9.49
C VAL A 74 4.86 -1.71 9.47
N HIS A 75 5.51 -1.25 10.54
CA HIS A 75 6.12 0.08 10.61
C HIS A 75 7.20 0.30 9.55
N HIS A 76 8.02 -0.70 9.29
CA HIS A 76 9.07 -0.65 8.27
C HIS A 76 8.50 -0.41 6.87
N TYR A 77 7.41 -1.10 6.52
CA TYR A 77 6.82 -0.98 5.17
C TYR A 77 5.94 0.25 4.98
N PHE A 78 5.25 0.70 6.03
CA PHE A 78 4.18 1.68 5.85
C PHE A 78 4.36 2.97 6.65
N SER A 79 5.30 3.00 7.60
CA SER A 79 5.69 4.18 8.41
C SER A 79 4.55 4.78 9.25
N SER A 80 3.30 4.77 8.77
CA SER A 80 2.12 5.25 9.48
C SER A 80 0.87 4.44 9.14
N LYS A 81 -0.19 4.60 9.96
CA LYS A 81 -1.49 3.97 9.74
C LYS A 81 -2.17 4.49 8.48
N GLU A 82 -2.00 5.78 8.20
CA GLU A 82 -2.49 6.43 7.00
C GLU A 82 -1.83 5.84 5.76
N ASN A 83 -0.50 5.68 5.77
CA ASN A 83 0.21 5.06 4.65
C ASN A 83 -0.19 3.59 4.44
N LEU A 84 -0.44 2.85 5.53
CA LEU A 84 -0.97 1.49 5.44
C LEU A 84 -2.39 1.47 4.88
N PHE A 85 -3.25 2.38 5.34
CA PHE A 85 -4.62 2.53 4.83
C PHE A 85 -4.61 2.80 3.32
N PHE A 86 -3.75 3.72 2.86
CA PHE A 86 -3.60 4.01 1.43
C PHE A 86 -3.11 2.81 0.64
N ALA A 87 -2.06 2.14 1.11
CA ALA A 87 -1.56 0.94 0.47
C ALA A 87 -2.62 -0.18 0.44
N SER A 88 -3.47 -0.25 1.44
CA SER A 88 -4.55 -1.23 1.51
C SER A 88 -5.70 -0.95 0.54
N MET A 89 -5.92 0.31 0.18
CA MET A 89 -6.91 0.69 -0.83
C MET A 89 -6.42 0.46 -2.27
N GLU A 90 -5.11 0.40 -2.46
CA GLU A 90 -4.46 0.13 -3.75
C GLU A 90 -4.42 -1.38 -4.09
N ILE A 91 -4.97 -2.24 -3.24
CA ILE A 91 -4.94 -3.69 -3.45
C ILE A 91 -5.74 -4.06 -4.70
N GLY A 92 -5.02 -4.57 -5.69
CA GLY A 92 -5.52 -4.91 -7.02
C GLY A 92 -5.18 -3.90 -8.10
N ILE A 93 -4.66 -2.74 -7.72
CA ILE A 93 -4.15 -1.75 -8.65
C ILE A 93 -2.75 -1.38 -8.19
N ASP A 94 -1.75 -1.87 -8.91
CA ASP A 94 -0.37 -1.39 -8.79
C ASP A 94 -0.32 -0.03 -9.53
N PRO A 95 -0.26 1.11 -8.81
CA PRO A 95 -0.30 2.43 -9.44
C PRO A 95 0.85 2.57 -10.44
N ASP A 96 2.04 2.06 -10.10
CA ASP A 96 3.21 2.15 -10.95
C ASP A 96 3.04 1.37 -12.25
N LYS A 97 2.38 0.19 -12.20
CA LYS A 97 2.05 -0.58 -13.42
C LYS A 97 0.97 0.09 -14.25
N VAL A 98 -0.07 0.61 -13.60
CA VAL A 98 -1.15 1.33 -14.29
C VAL A 98 -0.61 2.60 -14.94
N PHE A 99 0.21 3.37 -14.22
CA PHE A 99 0.80 4.58 -14.75
C PHE A 99 1.83 4.29 -15.83
N LYS A 100 2.68 3.28 -15.66
CA LYS A 100 3.62 2.86 -16.71
C LYS A 100 2.89 2.46 -17.99
N HIS A 101 1.86 1.61 -17.88
CA HIS A 101 1.06 1.22 -19.04
C HIS A 101 0.30 2.40 -19.65
N ALA A 102 -0.20 3.32 -18.83
CA ALA A 102 -0.86 4.54 -19.31
C ALA A 102 0.11 5.48 -20.03
N THR A 103 1.36 5.61 -19.55
CA THR A 103 2.40 6.44 -20.22
C THR A 103 2.86 5.83 -21.53
N GLU A 104 2.96 4.50 -21.64
CA GLU A 104 3.29 3.80 -22.88
C GLU A 104 2.26 4.07 -24.00
N LEU A 105 0.98 4.28 -23.62
CA LEU A 105 -0.12 4.57 -24.53
C LEU A 105 -0.29 6.07 -24.85
N GLY A 106 0.55 6.94 -24.25
CA GLY A 106 0.48 8.38 -24.41
C GLY A 106 -0.77 9.03 -23.81
N THR A 107 -0.96 10.34 -24.10
CA THR A 107 -2.09 11.13 -23.58
C THR A 107 -3.41 10.90 -24.33
N SER A 108 -3.37 10.29 -25.50
CA SER A 108 -4.56 9.96 -26.27
C SER A 108 -5.49 9.03 -25.48
N ALA A 109 -6.75 9.42 -25.34
CA ALA A 109 -7.77 8.70 -24.55
C ALA A 109 -7.40 8.47 -23.07
N LEU A 110 -6.41 9.21 -22.49
CA LEU A 110 -6.00 9.11 -21.10
C LEU A 110 -7.18 9.41 -20.17
N GLY A 111 -8.02 10.40 -20.50
CA GLY A 111 -9.21 10.74 -19.73
C GLY A 111 -10.19 9.56 -19.58
N ARG A 112 -10.47 8.83 -20.67
CA ARG A 112 -11.34 7.65 -20.62
C ARG A 112 -10.70 6.49 -19.87
N ARG A 113 -9.39 6.30 -19.97
CA ARG A 113 -8.66 5.28 -19.20
C ARG A 113 -8.74 5.56 -17.71
N LEU A 114 -8.53 6.81 -17.30
CA LEU A 114 -8.66 7.23 -15.90
C LEU A 114 -10.09 7.06 -15.39
N ALA A 115 -11.10 7.51 -16.14
CA ALA A 115 -12.49 7.33 -15.77
C ALA A 115 -12.87 5.85 -15.64
N SER A 116 -12.40 4.99 -16.56
CA SER A 116 -12.62 3.54 -16.49
C SER A 116 -12.00 2.91 -15.26
N LEU A 117 -10.79 3.33 -14.89
CA LEU A 117 -10.11 2.86 -13.69
C LEU A 117 -10.90 3.24 -12.44
N ILE A 118 -11.32 4.49 -12.33
CA ILE A 118 -12.07 5.01 -11.19
C ILE A 118 -13.42 4.29 -11.05
N VAL A 119 -14.17 4.15 -12.14
CA VAL A 119 -15.44 3.41 -12.15
C VAL A 119 -15.25 1.98 -11.67
N ARG A 120 -14.23 1.26 -12.17
CA ARG A 120 -13.94 -0.10 -11.72
C ARG A 120 -13.60 -0.20 -10.23
N ILE A 121 -12.84 0.76 -9.70
CA ILE A 121 -12.51 0.80 -8.27
C ILE A 121 -13.81 0.96 -7.46
N TRP A 122 -14.63 1.93 -7.82
CA TRP A 122 -15.82 2.29 -7.04
C TRP A 122 -17.00 1.31 -7.23
N GLU A 123 -17.02 0.54 -8.29
CA GLU A 123 -17.98 -0.55 -8.52
C GLU A 123 -17.50 -1.91 -8.00
N SER A 124 -16.32 -1.96 -7.38
CA SER A 124 -15.79 -3.14 -6.69
C SER A 124 -16.17 -3.15 -5.20
N SER A 125 -16.00 -4.30 -4.55
CA SER A 125 -16.13 -4.42 -3.09
C SER A 125 -15.20 -3.47 -2.32
N THR A 126 -14.06 -3.10 -2.89
CA THR A 126 -13.14 -2.10 -2.33
C THR A 126 -13.81 -0.72 -2.27
N GLY A 127 -14.49 -0.31 -3.33
CA GLY A 127 -15.20 0.97 -3.39
C GLY A 127 -16.33 1.08 -2.36
N GLU A 128 -17.11 0.01 -2.19
CA GLU A 128 -18.15 -0.05 -1.15
C GLU A 128 -17.55 0.10 0.25
N GLY A 129 -16.45 -0.56 0.52
CA GLY A 129 -15.78 -0.48 1.81
C GLY A 129 -15.15 0.88 2.09
N ILE A 130 -14.58 1.52 1.08
CA ILE A 130 -14.11 2.90 1.16
C ILE A 130 -15.27 3.82 1.53
N LEU A 131 -16.41 3.70 0.85
CA LEU A 131 -17.60 4.51 1.08
C LEU A 131 -18.13 4.35 2.51
N ASN A 132 -18.26 3.11 2.99
CA ASN A 132 -18.69 2.83 4.35
C ASN A 132 -17.74 3.42 5.39
N SER A 133 -16.41 3.36 5.13
CA SER A 133 -15.42 3.99 6.00
C SER A 133 -15.55 5.52 6.07
N PHE A 134 -16.04 6.16 5.01
CA PHE A 134 -16.32 7.61 5.00
C PHE A 134 -17.53 7.99 5.82
N LEU A 135 -18.58 7.16 5.78
CA LEU A 135 -19.83 7.43 6.48
C LEU A 135 -19.68 7.20 7.99
N ASP A 136 -18.78 6.31 8.41
CA ASP A 136 -18.65 5.88 9.79
C ASP A 136 -17.75 6.76 10.67
N ALA A 137 -16.96 7.68 10.09
CA ALA A 137 -16.00 8.43 10.89
C ALA A 137 -15.75 9.88 10.40
N PRO A 138 -16.02 10.89 11.25
CA PRO A 138 -15.58 12.26 11.02
C PRO A 138 -14.05 12.30 10.83
N GLY A 139 -13.58 12.98 9.79
CA GLY A 139 -12.14 13.10 9.48
C GLY A 139 -11.65 12.16 8.36
N THR A 140 -12.42 11.16 7.98
CA THR A 140 -12.07 10.28 6.85
C THR A 140 -12.09 11.04 5.50
N ILE A 141 -12.90 12.10 5.41
CA ILE A 141 -12.94 12.99 4.23
C ILE A 141 -11.58 13.67 4.00
N GLN A 142 -10.94 14.20 5.05
CA GLN A 142 -9.62 14.83 4.94
C GLN A 142 -8.55 13.82 4.54
N LEU A 143 -8.68 12.60 5.08
CA LEU A 143 -7.80 11.50 4.72
C LEU A 143 -7.95 11.14 3.25
N TYR A 144 -9.19 11.03 2.75
CA TYR A 144 -9.46 10.82 1.33
C TYR A 144 -8.89 11.94 0.47
N GLY A 145 -9.10 13.21 0.86
CA GLY A 145 -8.52 14.36 0.18
C GLY A 145 -7.00 14.23 -0.01
N SER A 146 -6.28 13.88 1.04
CA SER A 146 -4.82 13.67 0.97
C SER A 146 -4.40 12.49 0.10
N VAL A 147 -5.24 11.44 -0.02
CA VAL A 147 -5.00 10.33 -0.98
C VAL A 147 -5.13 10.82 -2.40
N VAL A 148 -6.30 11.43 -2.70
CA VAL A 148 -6.62 11.93 -4.05
C VAL A 148 -5.54 12.90 -4.48
N GLU A 149 -5.15 13.85 -3.62
CA GLU A 149 -4.10 14.81 -3.90
C GLU A 149 -2.76 14.12 -4.24
N ARG A 150 -2.33 13.18 -3.41
CA ARG A 150 -1.06 12.49 -3.59
C ARG A 150 -1.05 11.60 -4.83
N GLN A 151 -2.09 10.80 -5.03
CA GLN A 151 -2.14 9.84 -6.13
C GLN A 151 -2.34 10.56 -7.48
N MET A 152 -3.27 11.50 -7.53
CA MET A 152 -3.50 12.27 -8.75
C MET A 152 -2.33 13.20 -9.06
N GLY A 153 -1.69 13.79 -8.04
CA GLY A 153 -0.49 14.60 -8.22
C GLY A 153 0.65 13.79 -8.84
N ARG A 154 0.93 12.59 -8.31
CA ARG A 154 1.96 11.69 -8.89
C ARG A 154 1.62 11.28 -10.32
N ALA A 155 0.37 10.89 -10.58
CA ALA A 155 -0.06 10.55 -11.92
C ALA A 155 0.12 11.72 -12.89
N PHE A 156 -0.26 12.90 -12.46
CA PHE A 156 -0.17 14.10 -13.29
C PHE A 156 1.28 14.50 -13.57
N ASP A 157 2.16 14.42 -12.58
CA ASP A 157 3.60 14.71 -12.73
C ASP A 157 4.30 13.75 -13.73
N LEU A 158 3.80 12.51 -13.87
CA LEU A 158 4.33 11.55 -14.85
C LEU A 158 4.01 11.95 -16.30
N PHE A 159 2.80 12.46 -16.55
CA PHE A 159 2.36 12.87 -17.89
C PHE A 159 2.78 14.31 -18.22
N PHE A 160 2.88 15.15 -17.22
CA PHE A 160 3.14 16.59 -17.35
C PHE A 160 4.28 17.03 -16.42
N PRO A 161 5.53 16.67 -16.72
CA PRO A 161 6.65 17.02 -15.84
C PRO A 161 6.81 18.54 -15.71
N GLY A 162 7.13 18.97 -14.49
CA GLY A 162 7.30 20.38 -14.12
C GLY A 162 6.01 21.02 -13.59
N ARG A 163 6.17 21.93 -12.63
CA ARG A 163 5.04 22.61 -11.95
C ARG A 163 4.87 24.03 -12.50
N THR A 164 3.94 24.21 -13.41
CA THR A 164 3.50 25.52 -13.90
C THR A 164 2.10 25.84 -13.34
N ALA A 165 1.70 27.12 -13.33
CA ALA A 165 0.37 27.52 -12.91
C ALA A 165 -0.73 26.81 -13.73
N ALA A 166 -0.55 26.72 -15.04
CA ALA A 166 -1.48 26.03 -15.93
C ALA A 166 -1.64 24.54 -15.60
N LYS A 167 -0.54 23.85 -15.24
CA LYS A 167 -0.59 22.44 -14.84
C LYS A 167 -1.25 22.24 -13.48
N LEU A 168 -1.04 23.13 -12.53
CA LEU A 168 -1.74 23.09 -11.24
C LEU A 168 -3.24 23.32 -11.43
N GLU A 169 -3.64 24.24 -12.30
CA GLU A 169 -5.03 24.47 -12.65
C GLU A 169 -5.66 23.23 -13.31
N ALA A 170 -4.97 22.62 -14.28
CA ALA A 170 -5.42 21.39 -14.92
C ALA A 170 -5.57 20.23 -13.92
N LEU A 171 -4.62 20.06 -13.01
CA LEU A 171 -4.71 19.06 -11.94
C LEU A 171 -5.94 19.34 -11.07
N ALA A 172 -6.17 20.59 -10.65
CA ALA A 172 -7.33 20.95 -9.86
C ALA A 172 -8.66 20.68 -10.59
N GLN A 173 -8.74 20.95 -11.90
CA GLN A 173 -9.90 20.63 -12.73
C GLN A 173 -10.14 19.11 -12.79
N VAL A 174 -9.12 18.31 -13.03
CA VAL A 174 -9.23 16.83 -13.06
C VAL A 174 -9.67 16.32 -11.69
N GLN A 175 -9.09 16.82 -10.60
CA GLN A 175 -9.48 16.46 -9.23
C GLN A 175 -10.95 16.78 -8.95
N ALA A 176 -11.43 17.95 -9.40
CA ALA A 176 -12.83 18.35 -9.24
C ALA A 176 -13.79 17.44 -10.02
N ILE A 177 -13.44 17.07 -11.27
CA ILE A 177 -14.24 16.15 -12.09
C ILE A 177 -14.31 14.77 -11.43
N VAL A 178 -13.18 14.22 -11.01
CA VAL A 178 -13.12 12.89 -10.36
C VAL A 178 -13.85 12.88 -9.04
N SER A 179 -13.62 13.88 -8.18
CA SER A 179 -14.29 13.98 -6.88
C SER A 179 -15.79 14.20 -7.04
N GLY A 180 -16.19 15.01 -8.01
CA GLY A 180 -17.59 15.21 -8.37
C GLY A 180 -18.28 13.93 -8.84
N MET A 181 -17.63 13.14 -9.69
CA MET A 181 -18.11 11.83 -10.12
C MET A 181 -18.29 10.89 -8.92
N VAL A 182 -17.27 10.76 -8.08
CA VAL A 182 -17.29 9.88 -6.91
C VAL A 182 -18.41 10.30 -5.94
N LEU A 183 -18.47 11.59 -5.62
CA LEU A 183 -19.45 12.11 -4.69
C LEU A 183 -20.89 11.93 -5.21
N THR A 184 -21.16 12.32 -6.45
CA THR A 184 -22.52 12.31 -7.00
C THR A 184 -23.05 10.92 -7.30
N ARG A 185 -22.19 10.03 -7.84
CA ARG A 185 -22.60 8.70 -8.28
C ARG A 185 -22.55 7.66 -7.16
N TYR A 186 -21.53 7.68 -6.33
CA TYR A 186 -21.28 6.61 -5.34
C TYR A 186 -21.64 7.03 -3.92
N ALA A 187 -21.26 8.22 -3.48
CA ALA A 187 -21.54 8.68 -2.12
C ALA A 187 -22.98 9.19 -1.93
N LEU A 188 -23.39 10.20 -2.69
CA LEU A 188 -24.74 10.80 -2.60
C LEU A 188 -25.78 10.03 -3.42
N ARG A 189 -25.35 9.18 -4.36
CA ARG A 189 -26.19 8.36 -5.23
C ARG A 189 -27.30 9.18 -5.91
N LEU A 190 -26.94 10.35 -6.44
CA LEU A 190 -27.89 11.25 -7.09
C LEU A 190 -28.51 10.54 -8.31
N LYS A 191 -29.83 10.63 -8.45
CA LYS A 191 -30.61 9.90 -9.47
C LYS A 191 -30.07 10.12 -10.90
N ALA A 192 -29.72 11.35 -11.26
CA ALA A 192 -29.14 11.64 -12.58
C ALA A 192 -27.79 10.94 -12.80
N ALA A 193 -26.93 10.88 -11.79
CA ALA A 193 -25.62 10.26 -11.90
C ALA A 193 -25.70 8.71 -11.89
N THR A 194 -26.63 8.15 -11.10
CA THR A 194 -26.81 6.68 -11.00
C THR A 194 -27.61 6.09 -12.16
N SER A 195 -28.39 6.91 -12.91
CA SER A 195 -29.09 6.44 -14.10
C SER A 195 -28.18 6.21 -15.30
N LEU A 196 -26.96 6.74 -15.29
CA LEU A 196 -25.96 6.45 -16.31
C LEU A 196 -25.44 5.02 -16.11
N SER A 197 -25.32 4.26 -17.20
CA SER A 197 -24.53 3.03 -17.16
C SER A 197 -23.05 3.34 -16.94
N SER A 198 -22.28 2.35 -16.48
CA SER A 198 -20.82 2.51 -16.30
C SER A 198 -20.12 2.98 -17.57
N ALA A 199 -20.54 2.44 -18.74
CA ALA A 199 -20.00 2.86 -20.02
C ALA A 199 -20.34 4.33 -20.37
N GLN A 200 -21.54 4.79 -20.03
CA GLN A 200 -21.95 6.20 -20.23
C GLN A 200 -21.18 7.13 -19.30
N ALA A 201 -21.03 6.74 -18.02
CA ALA A 201 -20.24 7.50 -17.04
C ALA A 201 -18.77 7.61 -17.49
N ILE A 202 -18.15 6.49 -17.92
CA ILE A 202 -16.77 6.48 -18.42
C ILE A 202 -16.61 7.42 -19.62
N ARG A 203 -17.54 7.41 -20.57
CA ARG A 203 -17.47 8.34 -21.71
C ARG A 203 -17.60 9.78 -21.25
N MET A 204 -18.64 10.11 -20.51
CA MET A 204 -18.94 11.49 -20.12
C MET A 204 -17.80 12.09 -19.27
N TYR A 205 -17.41 11.44 -18.20
CA TYR A 205 -16.34 11.94 -17.33
C TYR A 205 -14.97 11.83 -17.99
N GLY A 206 -14.74 10.78 -18.78
CA GLY A 206 -13.51 10.60 -19.56
C GLY A 206 -13.29 11.68 -20.59
N ASP A 207 -14.32 12.11 -21.31
CA ASP A 207 -14.23 13.19 -22.28
C ASP A 207 -14.02 14.55 -21.61
N LEU A 208 -14.62 14.79 -20.44
CA LEU A 208 -14.34 15.98 -19.63
C LEU A 208 -12.88 16.02 -19.17
N ILE A 209 -12.35 14.92 -18.62
CA ILE A 209 -10.95 14.81 -18.21
C ILE A 209 -10.03 15.00 -19.44
N GLN A 210 -10.35 14.35 -20.56
CA GLN A 210 -9.54 14.47 -21.78
C GLN A 210 -9.47 15.92 -22.28
N SER A 211 -10.57 16.64 -22.23
CA SER A 211 -10.60 18.06 -22.62
C SER A 211 -9.69 18.96 -21.78
N VAL A 212 -9.49 18.60 -20.50
CA VAL A 212 -8.51 19.31 -19.64
C VAL A 212 -7.09 18.93 -20.05
N ILE A 213 -6.84 17.64 -20.26
CA ILE A 213 -5.52 17.12 -20.69
C ILE A 213 -5.09 17.76 -22.01
N ASP A 214 -5.97 17.78 -23.01
CA ASP A 214 -5.68 18.32 -24.36
C ASP A 214 -5.35 19.82 -24.36
N ARG A 215 -5.84 20.58 -23.35
CA ARG A 215 -5.46 21.99 -23.18
C ARG A 215 -4.16 22.19 -22.43
N THR A 216 -3.62 21.15 -21.82
CA THR A 216 -2.42 21.21 -20.98
C THR A 216 -1.17 20.80 -21.74
N VAL A 217 -1.32 20.01 -22.82
CA VAL A 217 -0.27 19.59 -23.75
C VAL A 217 -0.02 20.71 -24.76
#